data_c90707a05cbedb5f4265ab8eec32d212
#
_entry.id   c90707a05cbedb5f4265ab8eec32d212
#
_cell.length_a   1.000
_cell.length_b   1.000
_cell.length_c   1.000
_cell.angle_alpha   90.00
_cell.angle_beta   90.00
_cell.angle_gamma   90.00
#
_symmetry.space_group_name_H-M   'P 1'
#
loop_
_entity.id
_entity.type
_entity.pdbx_description
1 polymer ?
#
loop_
_entity_poly.entity_id
_entity_poly.type
_entity_poly.pdbx_seq_one_letter_code
_entity_poly.pdbx_strand_id
1 'polypeptide(L)'
;MKKLLVLVMVLCIGLSWVVSQEAQAAGKEPYVIGVPVDLTGPASFIGKPVEAVIKLRVDEFNKAGGINGRPLKLVILDNESAPAKTVLNTKKLIDVDKAVACLGYSSSGTTLAALETAESGETVLYSHASSDKIWIPTKKWVFNVVPRTMEACTPMMVDNLIKQGAKKIAYIYIDNAMGQTGLEAFNVYVQRIGIKPAIIEKYEPAATDVSAQITHIKNSGADGLFVDGLAADAALALKTARELGFKAPINFGYGVVGPEFIRLASKYGEGVLSTSLRALVAKELPDSDPQKKVAVDLYEKYTKAFGDFSLYAGHGWDSISITAQTLAKVDPNLDPTKEEDLKKIRSQLRANIEGTKNFLGQNGIFSYSPDNHNGLPPGCYVSVVVENGKWTLYKRK
;
A
#
# COMPACT_ATOMS: atom_id res chain seq x y z
N MET A 1 -42.49 6.15 50.23
CA MET A 1 -41.21 5.50 50.54
C MET A 1 -40.95 4.26 49.72
N LYS A 2 -41.88 3.29 49.52
CA LYS A 2 -41.64 2.07 48.71
C LYS A 2 -41.34 2.31 47.24
N LYS A 3 -41.90 3.33 46.56
CA LYS A 3 -41.65 3.65 45.16
C LYS A 3 -40.27 4.28 44.90
N LEU A 4 -39.71 4.96 45.90
CA LEU A 4 -38.39 5.57 45.81
C LEU A 4 -37.25 4.55 45.94
N LEU A 5 -37.47 3.51 46.74
CA LEU A 5 -36.51 2.41 46.92
C LEU A 5 -36.35 1.55 45.67
N VAL A 6 -37.44 1.33 44.92
CA VAL A 6 -37.40 0.53 43.66
C VAL A 6 -36.64 1.28 42.55
N LEU A 7 -36.78 2.63 42.50
CA LEU A 7 -36.08 3.45 41.48
C LEU A 7 -34.59 3.48 41.73
N VAL A 8 -34.14 3.55 42.98
CA VAL A 8 -32.70 3.54 43.32
C VAL A 8 -32.07 2.16 43.06
N MET A 9 -32.82 1.07 43.28
CA MET A 9 -32.36 -0.31 43.04
C MET A 9 -32.19 -0.61 41.54
N VAL A 10 -33.09 -0.09 40.69
CA VAL A 10 -33.00 -0.25 39.21
C VAL A 10 -31.84 0.61 38.66
N LEU A 11 -31.59 1.79 39.18
CA LEU A 11 -30.41 2.63 38.79
C LEU A 11 -29.09 1.96 39.18
N CYS A 12 -28.97 1.35 40.35
CA CYS A 12 -27.76 0.68 40.79
C CYS A 12 -27.47 -0.59 39.99
N ILE A 13 -28.48 -1.34 39.53
CA ILE A 13 -28.30 -2.54 38.67
C ILE A 13 -27.92 -2.14 37.26
N GLY A 14 -28.45 -1.02 36.72
CA GLY A 14 -28.05 -0.47 35.42
C GLY A 14 -26.62 0.06 35.40
N LEU A 15 -26.18 0.73 36.45
CA LEU A 15 -24.78 1.20 36.56
C LEU A 15 -23.79 0.05 36.75
N SER A 16 -24.17 -1.00 37.48
CA SER A 16 -23.29 -2.19 37.66
C SER A 16 -23.04 -2.95 36.37
N TRP A 17 -24.02 -3.00 35.44
CA TRP A 17 -23.87 -3.66 34.15
C TRP A 17 -22.97 -2.84 33.19
N VAL A 18 -23.04 -1.52 33.19
CA VAL A 18 -22.20 -0.66 32.37
C VAL A 18 -20.74 -0.69 32.84
N VAL A 19 -20.54 -0.64 34.17
CA VAL A 19 -19.18 -0.73 34.76
C VAL A 19 -18.56 -2.12 34.55
N SER A 20 -19.38 -3.18 34.50
CA SER A 20 -18.87 -4.55 34.24
C SER A 20 -18.39 -4.76 32.79
N GLN A 21 -18.97 -4.06 31.82
CA GLN A 21 -18.53 -4.16 30.42
C GLN A 21 -17.22 -3.39 30.16
N GLU A 22 -17.04 -2.24 30.77
CA GLU A 22 -15.76 -1.52 30.67
C GLU A 22 -14.62 -2.20 31.47
N ALA A 23 -14.92 -2.82 32.61
CA ALA A 23 -13.91 -3.54 33.39
C ALA A 23 -13.46 -4.85 32.72
N GLN A 24 -14.27 -5.47 31.86
CA GLN A 24 -13.92 -6.73 31.19
C GLN A 24 -13.02 -6.52 29.97
N ALA A 25 -13.02 -5.33 29.36
CA ALA A 25 -12.09 -4.95 28.30
C ALA A 25 -10.71 -4.54 28.84
N ALA A 26 -10.62 -4.17 30.12
CA ALA A 26 -9.40 -3.65 30.76
C ALA A 26 -8.43 -4.76 31.27
N GLY A 27 -8.74 -6.05 31.05
CA GLY A 27 -8.01 -7.17 31.68
C GLY A 27 -7.22 -8.11 30.76
N LYS A 28 -7.35 -8.01 29.43
CA LYS A 28 -6.64 -8.91 28.53
C LYS A 28 -5.41 -8.24 27.94
N GLU A 29 -4.26 -8.96 27.91
CA GLU A 29 -3.04 -8.49 27.27
C GLU A 29 -3.28 -8.15 25.78
N PRO A 30 -2.69 -7.05 25.28
CA PRO A 30 -2.93 -6.58 23.92
C PRO A 30 -2.29 -7.48 22.86
N TYR A 31 -2.87 -7.51 21.67
CA TYR A 31 -2.13 -7.96 20.49
C TYR A 31 -1.21 -6.83 20.02
N VAL A 32 0.09 -7.10 20.00
CA VAL A 32 1.09 -6.13 19.52
C VAL A 32 1.18 -6.23 17.99
N ILE A 33 0.98 -5.10 17.33
CA ILE A 33 1.19 -4.92 15.89
C ILE A 33 2.46 -4.09 15.69
N GLY A 34 3.46 -4.69 15.07
CA GLY A 34 4.68 -4.00 14.68
C GLY A 34 4.44 -3.17 13.42
N VAL A 35 4.98 -1.94 13.38
CA VAL A 35 4.87 -1.07 12.21
C VAL A 35 6.25 -0.51 11.86
N PRO A 36 7.12 -1.32 11.20
CA PRO A 36 8.38 -0.84 10.66
C PRO A 36 8.10 -0.12 9.33
N VAL A 37 8.05 1.19 9.37
CA VAL A 37 7.56 2.04 8.28
C VAL A 37 8.56 3.13 7.95
N ASP A 38 8.59 3.59 6.68
CA ASP A 38 9.51 4.64 6.24
C ASP A 38 8.90 6.03 6.57
N LEU A 39 9.16 6.58 7.77
CA LEU A 39 8.66 7.91 8.17
C LEU A 39 9.60 9.03 7.74
N THR A 40 10.86 8.72 7.51
CA THR A 40 11.86 9.61 6.96
C THR A 40 12.55 8.99 5.74
N GLY A 41 13.35 9.78 5.02
CA GLY A 41 14.00 9.37 3.78
C GLY A 41 13.09 9.37 2.55
N PRO A 42 13.56 8.85 1.41
CA PRO A 42 12.90 8.99 0.10
C PRO A 42 11.51 8.36 0.01
N ALA A 43 11.20 7.32 0.80
CA ALA A 43 9.90 6.64 0.79
C ALA A 43 8.91 7.18 1.84
N SER A 44 9.25 8.28 2.52
CA SER A 44 8.40 8.83 3.60
C SER A 44 7.02 9.30 3.13
N PHE A 45 6.88 9.70 1.86
CA PHE A 45 5.60 10.08 1.27
C PHE A 45 4.62 8.88 1.13
N ILE A 46 5.16 7.64 1.15
CA ILE A 46 4.39 6.40 1.23
C ILE A 46 4.13 6.04 2.69
N GLY A 47 5.18 6.06 3.51
CA GLY A 47 5.12 5.56 4.88
C GLY A 47 4.24 6.37 5.81
N LYS A 48 4.28 7.71 5.74
CA LYS A 48 3.46 8.59 6.59
C LYS A 48 1.95 8.37 6.44
N PRO A 49 1.36 8.32 5.23
CA PRO A 49 -0.05 8.00 5.05
C PRO A 49 -0.43 6.60 5.53
N VAL A 50 0.46 5.62 5.35
CA VAL A 50 0.26 4.24 5.84
C VAL A 50 0.16 4.23 7.36
N GLU A 51 1.12 4.85 8.04
CA GLU A 51 1.16 4.95 9.51
C GLU A 51 -0.07 5.66 10.05
N ALA A 52 -0.43 6.79 9.45
CA ALA A 52 -1.57 7.60 9.85
C ALA A 52 -2.89 6.79 9.83
N VAL A 53 -3.11 6.00 8.77
CA VAL A 53 -4.32 5.19 8.64
C VAL A 53 -4.28 3.96 9.54
N ILE A 54 -3.14 3.32 9.73
CA ILE A 54 -3.03 2.22 10.69
C ILE A 54 -3.42 2.70 12.09
N LYS A 55 -2.94 3.88 12.52
CA LYS A 55 -3.33 4.50 13.80
C LYS A 55 -4.84 4.74 13.88
N LEU A 56 -5.41 5.36 12.84
CA LEU A 56 -6.85 5.65 12.77
C LEU A 56 -7.69 4.38 12.92
N ARG A 57 -7.32 3.33 12.21
CA ARG A 57 -8.06 2.04 12.24
C ARG A 57 -7.91 1.31 13.56
N VAL A 58 -6.71 1.31 14.15
CA VAL A 58 -6.49 0.71 15.47
C VAL A 58 -7.28 1.43 16.54
N ASP A 59 -7.37 2.75 16.48
CA ASP A 59 -8.23 3.56 17.35
C ASP A 59 -9.71 3.16 17.21
N GLU A 60 -10.21 2.99 15.97
CA GLU A 60 -11.58 2.55 15.73
C GLU A 60 -11.84 1.15 16.31
N PHE A 61 -10.92 0.19 16.07
CA PHE A 61 -11.04 -1.16 16.63
C PHE A 61 -11.01 -1.16 18.16
N ASN A 62 -10.13 -0.41 18.76
CA ASN A 62 -10.02 -0.34 20.23
C ASN A 62 -11.25 0.31 20.87
N LYS A 63 -11.81 1.36 20.27
CA LYS A 63 -13.08 1.96 20.70
C LYS A 63 -14.26 1.01 20.57
N ALA A 64 -14.22 0.07 19.64
CA ALA A 64 -15.22 -0.98 19.48
C ALA A 64 -15.04 -2.19 20.43
N GLY A 65 -14.09 -2.12 21.40
CA GLY A 65 -13.83 -3.20 22.36
C GLY A 65 -12.65 -4.10 21.99
N GLY A 66 -11.84 -3.71 21.00
CA GLY A 66 -10.66 -4.47 20.56
C GLY A 66 -11.02 -5.72 19.75
N ILE A 67 -10.06 -6.63 19.62
CA ILE A 67 -10.21 -7.90 18.92
C ILE A 67 -10.22 -9.02 19.96
N ASN A 68 -11.27 -9.82 20.00
CA ASN A 68 -11.49 -10.86 21.03
C ASN A 68 -11.43 -10.31 22.47
N GLY A 69 -11.86 -9.03 22.67
CA GLY A 69 -11.77 -8.32 23.93
C GLY A 69 -10.34 -7.93 24.33
N ARG A 70 -9.38 -7.93 23.39
CA ARG A 70 -8.00 -7.47 23.55
C ARG A 70 -7.76 -6.20 22.76
N PRO A 71 -7.15 -5.16 23.31
CA PRO A 71 -6.75 -4.00 22.53
C PRO A 71 -5.64 -4.36 21.54
N LEU A 72 -5.59 -3.62 20.43
CA LEU A 72 -4.42 -3.61 19.55
C LEU A 72 -3.43 -2.55 20.05
N LYS A 73 -2.18 -2.93 20.23
CA LYS A 73 -1.07 -2.04 20.61
C LYS A 73 -0.11 -1.88 19.45
N LEU A 74 0.09 -0.65 18.98
CA LEU A 74 1.05 -0.35 17.93
C LEU A 74 2.46 -0.13 18.52
N VAL A 75 3.48 -0.73 17.87
CA VAL A 75 4.88 -0.38 18.06
C VAL A 75 5.41 0.08 16.71
N ILE A 76 5.61 1.40 16.58
CA ILE A 76 5.97 2.04 15.32
C ILE A 76 7.46 2.38 15.37
N LEU A 77 8.21 1.96 14.34
CA LEU A 77 9.63 2.19 14.19
C LEU A 77 9.93 2.77 12.81
N ASP A 78 10.66 3.88 12.77
CA ASP A 78 11.09 4.49 11.51
C ASP A 78 12.23 3.68 10.88
N ASN A 79 12.03 3.23 9.64
CA ASN A 79 13.05 2.53 8.85
C ASN A 79 14.03 3.49 8.16
N GLU A 80 13.74 4.79 8.14
CA GLU A 80 14.57 5.82 7.49
C GLU A 80 14.80 5.54 5.99
N SER A 81 13.90 4.77 5.36
CA SER A 81 14.04 4.22 4.00
C SER A 81 15.34 3.39 3.80
N ALA A 82 15.91 2.86 4.88
CA ALA A 82 17.19 2.15 4.91
C ALA A 82 16.98 0.64 5.13
N PRO A 83 17.42 -0.23 4.18
CA PRO A 83 17.27 -1.69 4.30
C PRO A 83 17.84 -2.28 5.59
N ALA A 84 19.06 -1.88 5.98
CA ALA A 84 19.70 -2.40 7.22
C ALA A 84 18.92 -2.01 8.48
N LYS A 85 18.39 -0.78 8.55
CA LYS A 85 17.54 -0.32 9.65
C LYS A 85 16.25 -1.13 9.73
N THR A 86 15.65 -1.42 8.57
CA THR A 86 14.42 -2.22 8.49
C THR A 86 14.62 -3.63 9.07
N VAL A 87 15.74 -4.28 8.77
CA VAL A 87 16.10 -5.60 9.35
C VAL A 87 16.16 -5.52 10.88
N LEU A 88 16.86 -4.53 11.42
CA LEU A 88 16.99 -4.33 12.87
C LEU A 88 15.64 -4.06 13.54
N ASN A 89 14.83 -3.19 12.93
CA ASN A 89 13.50 -2.87 13.42
C ASN A 89 12.58 -4.11 13.39
N THR A 90 12.58 -4.85 12.29
CA THR A 90 11.78 -6.09 12.15
C THR A 90 12.18 -7.11 13.23
N LYS A 91 13.50 -7.33 13.42
CA LYS A 91 13.99 -8.23 14.45
C LYS A 91 13.56 -7.79 15.85
N LYS A 92 13.68 -6.49 16.17
CA LYS A 92 13.24 -5.96 17.47
C LYS A 92 11.74 -6.19 17.68
N LEU A 93 10.89 -5.91 16.68
CA LEU A 93 9.44 -6.09 16.76
C LEU A 93 9.05 -7.55 17.02
N ILE A 94 9.75 -8.49 16.39
CA ILE A 94 9.48 -9.93 16.50
C ILE A 94 9.99 -10.50 17.84
N ASP A 95 11.26 -10.23 18.17
CA ASP A 95 11.95 -10.89 19.26
C ASP A 95 11.71 -10.20 20.62
N VAL A 96 11.65 -8.87 20.63
CA VAL A 96 11.56 -8.07 21.86
C VAL A 96 10.13 -7.62 22.11
N ASP A 97 9.50 -7.00 21.12
CA ASP A 97 8.15 -6.43 21.27
C ASP A 97 7.04 -7.48 21.10
N LYS A 98 7.39 -8.73 20.70
CA LYS A 98 6.46 -9.87 20.57
C LYS A 98 5.29 -9.60 19.64
N ALA A 99 5.53 -8.88 18.54
CA ALA A 99 4.50 -8.57 17.57
C ALA A 99 3.85 -9.84 16.98
N VAL A 100 2.52 -9.84 16.87
CA VAL A 100 1.75 -10.91 16.21
C VAL A 100 1.80 -10.79 14.69
N ALA A 101 1.97 -9.58 14.18
CA ALA A 101 2.20 -9.25 12.76
C ALA A 101 3.00 -7.95 12.64
N CYS A 102 3.71 -7.79 11.52
CA CYS A 102 4.43 -6.57 11.15
C CYS A 102 3.85 -6.00 9.85
N LEU A 103 3.42 -4.74 9.88
CA LEU A 103 2.76 -4.03 8.78
C LEU A 103 3.54 -2.75 8.45
N GLY A 104 3.56 -2.29 7.19
CA GLY A 104 4.06 -0.94 6.91
C GLY A 104 5.32 -0.84 6.05
N TYR A 105 5.90 -1.93 5.62
CA TYR A 105 7.07 -1.96 4.75
C TYR A 105 6.82 -1.20 3.44
N SER A 106 7.23 0.07 3.38
CA SER A 106 6.74 1.02 2.38
C SER A 106 7.48 0.94 1.04
N SER A 107 8.75 0.51 1.01
CA SER A 107 9.54 0.42 -0.21
C SER A 107 9.99 -1.00 -0.53
N SER A 108 10.21 -1.29 -1.82
CA SER A 108 10.64 -2.63 -2.25
C SER A 108 11.99 -3.02 -1.65
N GLY A 109 12.94 -2.08 -1.58
CA GLY A 109 14.27 -2.36 -1.02
C GLY A 109 14.23 -2.71 0.47
N THR A 110 13.48 -1.93 1.26
CA THR A 110 13.32 -2.18 2.71
C THR A 110 12.55 -3.47 2.97
N THR A 111 11.51 -3.74 2.19
CA THR A 111 10.73 -4.99 2.30
C THR A 111 11.58 -6.20 2.01
N LEU A 112 12.30 -6.22 0.87
CA LEU A 112 13.13 -7.36 0.45
C LEU A 112 14.20 -7.71 1.50
N ALA A 113 14.78 -6.70 2.14
CA ALA A 113 15.76 -6.92 3.21
C ALA A 113 15.19 -7.62 4.45
N ALA A 114 13.92 -7.39 4.77
CA ALA A 114 13.27 -7.92 5.97
C ALA A 114 12.65 -9.32 5.80
N LEU A 115 12.58 -9.86 4.57
CA LEU A 115 11.86 -11.11 4.28
C LEU A 115 12.37 -12.29 5.11
N GLU A 116 13.69 -12.50 5.14
CA GLU A 116 14.30 -13.61 5.87
C GLU A 116 14.06 -13.48 7.39
N THR A 117 14.07 -12.26 7.91
CA THR A 117 13.79 -12.00 9.34
C THR A 117 12.34 -12.37 9.69
N ALA A 118 11.39 -12.07 8.81
CA ALA A 118 9.99 -12.44 9.02
C ALA A 118 9.77 -13.96 8.90
N GLU A 119 10.39 -14.61 7.90
CA GLU A 119 10.30 -16.05 7.68
C GLU A 119 10.91 -16.82 8.86
N SER A 120 12.13 -16.47 9.31
CA SER A 120 12.82 -17.13 10.44
C SER A 120 12.13 -16.84 11.78
N GLY A 121 11.53 -15.66 11.94
CA GLY A 121 10.77 -15.28 13.13
C GLY A 121 9.33 -15.76 13.13
N GLU A 122 8.90 -16.53 12.14
CA GLU A 122 7.54 -17.07 11.99
C GLU A 122 6.46 -16.02 12.24
N THR A 123 6.63 -14.82 11.64
CA THR A 123 5.75 -13.68 11.88
C THR A 123 5.24 -13.10 10.56
N VAL A 124 3.94 -12.88 10.48
CA VAL A 124 3.31 -12.28 9.30
C VAL A 124 3.93 -10.92 9.01
N LEU A 125 4.46 -10.75 7.81
CA LEU A 125 4.90 -9.49 7.22
C LEU A 125 3.90 -9.09 6.13
N TYR A 126 3.26 -7.92 6.29
CA TYR A 126 2.50 -7.29 5.22
C TYR A 126 3.32 -6.22 4.53
N SER A 127 3.63 -6.46 3.26
CA SER A 127 4.30 -5.51 2.36
C SER A 127 3.32 -4.48 1.80
N HIS A 128 3.79 -3.25 1.70
CA HIS A 128 3.12 -2.14 1.01
C HIS A 128 3.91 -1.69 -0.22
N ALA A 129 4.76 -2.56 -0.75
CA ALA A 129 5.66 -2.29 -1.86
C ALA A 129 5.29 -3.10 -3.12
N SER A 130 5.72 -2.63 -4.28
CA SER A 130 5.25 -3.10 -5.59
C SER A 130 6.12 -4.16 -6.26
N SER A 131 7.33 -4.48 -5.74
CA SER A 131 8.19 -5.48 -6.37
C SER A 131 7.61 -6.88 -6.28
N ASP A 132 7.41 -7.54 -7.41
CA ASP A 132 6.90 -8.92 -7.47
C ASP A 132 7.86 -9.93 -6.80
N LYS A 133 9.16 -9.61 -6.68
CA LYS A 133 10.16 -10.44 -5.97
C LYS A 133 9.88 -10.60 -4.47
N ILE A 134 9.00 -9.79 -3.89
CA ILE A 134 8.61 -9.88 -2.49
C ILE A 134 7.84 -11.18 -2.23
N TRP A 135 6.93 -11.56 -3.14
CA TRP A 135 6.04 -12.71 -2.98
C TRP A 135 6.17 -13.77 -4.07
N ILE A 136 7.03 -13.57 -5.07
CA ILE A 136 7.35 -14.57 -6.08
C ILE A 136 8.82 -15.00 -5.93
N PRO A 137 9.12 -16.28 -5.61
CA PRO A 137 8.15 -17.33 -5.26
C PRO A 137 7.44 -17.04 -3.93
N THR A 138 6.26 -17.62 -3.73
CA THR A 138 5.46 -17.44 -2.51
C THR A 138 6.26 -17.82 -1.27
N LYS A 139 6.27 -16.94 -0.28
CA LYS A 139 6.92 -17.11 1.02
C LYS A 139 5.87 -17.32 2.10
N LYS A 140 6.17 -18.17 3.05
CA LYS A 140 5.20 -18.66 4.04
C LYS A 140 4.61 -17.55 4.90
N TRP A 141 5.42 -16.56 5.29
CA TRP A 141 5.02 -15.52 6.25
C TRP A 141 4.87 -14.13 5.63
N VAL A 142 5.07 -14.00 4.32
CA VAL A 142 5.05 -12.72 3.61
C VAL A 142 3.79 -12.57 2.79
N PHE A 143 3.02 -11.52 3.06
CA PHE A 143 1.82 -11.14 2.35
C PHE A 143 1.97 -9.74 1.74
N ASN A 144 1.17 -9.42 0.74
CA ASN A 144 1.18 -8.12 0.12
C ASN A 144 -0.24 -7.58 -0.07
N VAL A 145 -0.37 -6.25 -0.06
CA VAL A 145 -1.63 -5.54 -0.32
C VAL A 145 -1.55 -4.62 -1.54
N VAL A 146 -0.43 -4.63 -2.27
CA VAL A 146 -0.27 -3.82 -3.49
C VAL A 146 -0.54 -4.68 -4.72
N PRO A 147 -1.31 -4.20 -5.72
CA PRO A 147 -1.53 -4.94 -6.95
C PRO A 147 -0.22 -5.20 -7.71
N ARG A 148 -0.17 -6.33 -8.42
CA ARG A 148 1.03 -6.79 -9.14
C ARG A 148 1.45 -5.80 -10.22
N THR A 149 2.74 -5.49 -10.26
CA THR A 149 3.33 -4.63 -11.28
C THR A 149 3.24 -5.28 -12.66
N MET A 150 3.64 -6.55 -12.75
CA MET A 150 3.73 -7.30 -14.00
C MET A 150 2.38 -7.51 -14.69
N GLU A 151 1.31 -7.75 -13.92
CA GLU A 151 0.01 -8.12 -14.47
C GLU A 151 -0.98 -6.96 -14.53
N ALA A 152 -0.73 -5.86 -13.84
CA ALA A 152 -1.69 -4.77 -13.69
C ALA A 152 -1.15 -3.40 -14.09
N CYS A 153 -0.09 -2.89 -13.46
CA CYS A 153 0.40 -1.54 -13.68
C CYS A 153 1.00 -1.33 -15.07
N THR A 154 2.03 -2.11 -15.39
CA THR A 154 2.79 -1.98 -16.65
C THR A 154 1.93 -2.20 -17.89
N PRO A 155 1.10 -3.27 -17.96
CA PRO A 155 0.19 -3.45 -19.08
C PRO A 155 -0.72 -2.24 -19.32
N MET A 156 -1.33 -1.72 -18.24
CA MET A 156 -2.23 -0.57 -18.35
C MET A 156 -1.53 0.67 -18.90
N MET A 157 -0.29 0.95 -18.49
CA MET A 157 0.44 2.13 -18.93
C MET A 157 0.89 2.03 -20.38
N VAL A 158 1.37 0.87 -20.81
CA VAL A 158 1.74 0.63 -22.21
C VAL A 158 0.49 0.70 -23.10
N ASP A 159 -0.62 0.07 -22.71
CA ASP A 159 -1.88 0.13 -23.45
C ASP A 159 -2.41 1.55 -23.56
N ASN A 160 -2.26 2.36 -22.53
CA ASN A 160 -2.66 3.78 -22.59
C ASN A 160 -1.79 4.58 -23.59
N LEU A 161 -0.48 4.32 -23.68
CA LEU A 161 0.38 4.92 -24.71
C LEU A 161 -0.06 4.52 -26.12
N ILE A 162 -0.33 3.23 -26.33
CA ILE A 162 -0.82 2.72 -27.62
C ILE A 162 -2.16 3.37 -27.99
N LYS A 163 -3.08 3.48 -27.04
CA LYS A 163 -4.38 4.14 -27.22
C LYS A 163 -4.25 5.64 -27.51
N GLN A 164 -3.17 6.28 -27.06
CA GLN A 164 -2.81 7.65 -27.38
C GLN A 164 -2.09 7.79 -28.75
N GLY A 165 -1.89 6.67 -29.46
CA GLY A 165 -1.33 6.64 -30.81
C GLY A 165 0.15 6.27 -30.87
N ALA A 166 0.80 5.98 -29.74
CA ALA A 166 2.21 5.60 -29.72
C ALA A 166 2.44 4.23 -30.40
N LYS A 167 3.47 4.17 -31.25
CA LYS A 167 3.94 2.95 -31.95
C LYS A 167 5.36 2.59 -31.59
N LYS A 168 6.15 3.57 -31.16
CA LYS A 168 7.56 3.44 -30.76
C LYS A 168 7.72 3.92 -29.33
N ILE A 169 7.59 3.00 -28.39
CA ILE A 169 7.59 3.32 -26.96
C ILE A 169 9.00 3.27 -26.42
N ALA A 170 9.44 4.35 -25.78
CA ALA A 170 10.63 4.37 -24.94
C ALA A 170 10.24 4.07 -23.48
N TYR A 171 11.14 3.50 -22.73
CA TYR A 171 11.00 3.24 -21.31
C TYR A 171 12.18 3.81 -20.53
N ILE A 172 11.92 4.53 -19.45
CA ILE A 172 12.95 5.01 -18.52
C ILE A 172 12.56 4.68 -17.09
N TYR A 173 13.50 4.15 -16.30
CA TYR A 173 13.21 3.69 -14.95
C TYR A 173 14.30 4.05 -13.94
N ILE A 174 13.91 4.17 -12.67
CA ILE A 174 14.83 4.32 -11.54
C ILE A 174 15.57 3.00 -11.29
N ASP A 175 16.90 3.03 -11.18
CA ASP A 175 17.73 1.82 -10.98
C ASP A 175 17.73 1.36 -9.51
N ASN A 176 16.60 0.80 -9.10
CA ASN A 176 16.41 0.17 -7.80
C ASN A 176 15.50 -1.08 -7.92
N ALA A 177 15.22 -1.74 -6.81
CA ALA A 177 14.42 -2.98 -6.81
C ALA A 177 13.01 -2.80 -7.41
N MET A 178 12.38 -1.63 -7.27
CA MET A 178 11.09 -1.31 -7.89
C MET A 178 11.25 -1.18 -9.41
N GLY A 179 12.18 -0.35 -9.86
CA GLY A 179 12.40 -0.10 -11.29
C GLY A 179 12.87 -1.34 -12.05
N GLN A 180 13.67 -2.20 -11.42
CA GLN A 180 14.07 -3.49 -12.00
C GLN A 180 12.85 -4.43 -12.19
N THR A 181 11.90 -4.44 -11.24
CA THR A 181 10.65 -5.18 -11.42
C THR A 181 9.81 -4.59 -12.55
N GLY A 182 9.75 -3.24 -12.65
CA GLY A 182 9.07 -2.55 -13.74
C GLY A 182 9.70 -2.85 -15.10
N LEU A 183 11.03 -2.90 -15.19
CA LEU A 183 11.75 -3.26 -16.41
C LEU A 183 11.43 -4.69 -16.86
N GLU A 184 11.42 -5.64 -15.92
CA GLU A 184 11.07 -7.03 -16.22
C GLU A 184 9.62 -7.11 -16.73
N ALA A 185 8.69 -6.46 -16.04
CA ALA A 185 7.28 -6.38 -16.43
C ALA A 185 7.11 -5.74 -17.82
N PHE A 186 7.83 -4.65 -18.10
CA PHE A 186 7.80 -3.98 -19.39
C PHE A 186 8.28 -4.89 -20.51
N ASN A 187 9.44 -5.53 -20.35
CA ASN A 187 10.00 -6.42 -21.36
C ASN A 187 9.07 -7.61 -21.65
N VAL A 188 8.54 -8.27 -20.63
CA VAL A 188 7.58 -9.38 -20.78
C VAL A 188 6.33 -8.91 -21.53
N TYR A 189 5.80 -7.74 -21.15
CA TYR A 189 4.56 -7.25 -21.75
C TYR A 189 4.73 -6.86 -23.21
N VAL A 190 5.74 -6.04 -23.54
CA VAL A 190 5.96 -5.59 -24.93
C VAL A 190 6.32 -6.75 -25.85
N GLN A 191 7.05 -7.76 -25.36
CA GLN A 191 7.32 -8.99 -26.10
C GLN A 191 6.01 -9.75 -26.41
N ARG A 192 5.12 -9.89 -25.40
CA ARG A 192 3.83 -10.57 -25.55
C ARG A 192 2.93 -9.92 -26.60
N ILE A 193 2.95 -8.59 -26.71
CA ILE A 193 2.13 -7.86 -27.69
C ILE A 193 2.87 -7.53 -28.99
N GLY A 194 4.10 -8.02 -29.17
CA GLY A 194 4.88 -7.89 -30.41
C GLY A 194 5.44 -6.49 -30.66
N ILE A 195 5.61 -5.65 -29.61
CA ILE A 195 6.21 -4.32 -29.74
C ILE A 195 7.67 -4.39 -29.35
N LYS A 196 8.55 -3.81 -30.19
CA LYS A 196 9.95 -3.59 -29.86
C LYS A 196 10.11 -2.20 -29.26
N PRO A 197 10.68 -2.06 -28.04
CA PRO A 197 10.98 -0.76 -27.47
C PRO A 197 11.88 0.08 -28.38
N ALA A 198 11.62 1.39 -28.46
CA ALA A 198 12.50 2.31 -29.18
C ALA A 198 13.85 2.40 -28.51
N ILE A 199 13.86 2.55 -27.19
CA ILE A 199 15.02 2.55 -26.31
C ILE A 199 14.59 2.28 -24.87
N ILE A 200 15.52 1.74 -24.07
CA ILE A 200 15.35 1.57 -22.62
C ILE A 200 16.50 2.30 -21.95
N GLU A 201 16.19 3.22 -21.04
CA GLU A 201 17.15 4.01 -20.28
C GLU A 201 16.93 3.82 -18.78
N LYS A 202 17.97 4.05 -17.98
CA LYS A 202 17.88 4.05 -16.52
C LYS A 202 18.52 5.29 -15.93
N TYR A 203 18.12 5.64 -14.72
CA TYR A 203 18.74 6.68 -13.92
C TYR A 203 18.91 6.23 -12.47
N GLU A 204 19.95 6.75 -11.82
CA GLU A 204 20.25 6.41 -10.43
C GLU A 204 19.21 7.02 -9.47
N PRO A 205 18.91 6.36 -8.32
CA PRO A 205 18.12 6.98 -7.26
C PRO A 205 18.69 8.34 -6.85
N ALA A 206 17.81 9.32 -6.65
CA ALA A 206 18.16 10.71 -6.32
C ALA A 206 19.01 11.44 -7.39
N ALA A 207 18.95 10.99 -8.65
CA ALA A 207 19.54 11.73 -9.75
C ALA A 207 19.02 13.17 -9.79
N THR A 208 19.91 14.13 -10.01
CA THR A 208 19.57 15.55 -10.15
C THR A 208 19.54 16.01 -11.60
N ASP A 209 20.01 15.16 -12.53
CA ASP A 209 20.00 15.39 -13.97
C ASP A 209 19.80 14.08 -14.73
N VAL A 210 18.91 14.11 -15.71
CA VAL A 210 18.59 13.00 -16.62
C VAL A 210 18.61 13.43 -18.09
N SER A 211 19.27 14.55 -18.38
CA SER A 211 19.30 15.16 -19.72
C SER A 211 19.91 14.25 -20.78
N ALA A 212 20.92 13.46 -20.43
CA ALA A 212 21.54 12.51 -21.34
C ALA A 212 20.54 11.42 -21.77
N GLN A 213 19.88 10.80 -20.80
CA GLN A 213 18.88 9.74 -21.05
C GLN A 213 17.70 10.26 -21.89
N ILE A 214 17.18 11.43 -21.54
CA ILE A 214 16.08 12.06 -22.30
C ILE A 214 16.51 12.44 -23.72
N THR A 215 17.77 12.87 -23.92
CA THR A 215 18.31 13.14 -25.24
C THR A 215 18.39 11.86 -26.09
N HIS A 216 18.84 10.74 -25.51
CA HIS A 216 18.85 9.44 -26.18
C HIS A 216 17.43 9.01 -26.55
N ILE A 217 16.45 9.15 -25.63
CA ILE A 217 15.05 8.85 -25.89
C ILE A 217 14.51 9.68 -27.05
N LYS A 218 14.75 10.98 -27.06
CA LYS A 218 14.31 11.85 -28.14
C LYS A 218 14.93 11.46 -29.49
N ASN A 219 16.22 11.12 -29.51
CA ASN A 219 16.94 10.76 -30.73
C ASN A 219 16.59 9.34 -31.24
N SER A 220 16.00 8.48 -30.39
CA SER A 220 15.54 7.14 -30.80
C SER A 220 14.31 7.17 -31.73
N GLY A 221 13.67 8.34 -31.87
CA GLY A 221 12.43 8.50 -32.61
C GLY A 221 11.22 7.92 -31.87
N ALA A 222 11.28 7.81 -30.55
CA ALA A 222 10.14 7.40 -29.73
C ALA A 222 8.99 8.40 -29.85
N ASP A 223 7.76 7.88 -29.97
CA ASP A 223 6.51 8.61 -30.07
C ASP A 223 5.60 8.38 -28.83
N GLY A 224 6.13 7.73 -27.81
CA GLY A 224 5.57 7.58 -26.49
C GLY A 224 6.65 7.25 -25.46
N LEU A 225 6.50 7.73 -24.23
CA LEU A 225 7.44 7.50 -23.14
C LEU A 225 6.73 6.96 -21.90
N PHE A 226 7.19 5.82 -21.40
CA PHE A 226 6.79 5.31 -20.10
C PHE A 226 7.91 5.60 -19.09
N VAL A 227 7.58 6.35 -18.04
CA VAL A 227 8.47 6.70 -16.94
C VAL A 227 8.09 5.89 -15.70
N ASP A 228 9.01 5.10 -15.18
CA ASP A 228 8.82 4.32 -13.96
C ASP A 228 9.78 4.79 -12.87
N GLY A 229 9.22 5.44 -11.85
CA GLY A 229 9.98 6.08 -10.78
C GLY A 229 9.07 6.57 -9.65
N LEU A 230 9.68 7.24 -8.69
CA LEU A 230 8.98 7.89 -7.59
C LEU A 230 8.68 9.37 -7.95
N ALA A 231 7.85 10.02 -7.16
CA ALA A 231 7.33 11.35 -7.46
C ALA A 231 8.39 12.38 -7.88
N ALA A 232 9.51 12.48 -7.15
CA ALA A 232 10.55 13.46 -7.42
C ALA A 232 11.35 13.15 -8.70
N ASP A 233 11.79 11.90 -8.84
CA ASP A 233 12.61 11.45 -9.97
C ASP A 233 11.80 11.49 -11.28
N ALA A 234 10.54 11.04 -11.23
CA ALA A 234 9.66 11.04 -12.38
C ALA A 234 9.27 12.47 -12.81
N ALA A 235 9.07 13.38 -11.86
CA ALA A 235 8.85 14.79 -12.17
C ALA A 235 10.07 15.45 -12.82
N LEU A 236 11.29 15.09 -12.39
CA LEU A 236 12.52 15.52 -13.04
C LEU A 236 12.57 15.02 -14.49
N ALA A 237 12.32 13.74 -14.74
CA ALA A 237 12.30 13.16 -16.08
C ALA A 237 11.27 13.84 -16.99
N LEU A 238 10.05 14.12 -16.46
CA LEU A 238 9.01 14.83 -17.19
C LEU A 238 9.44 16.24 -17.59
N LYS A 239 9.94 17.03 -16.62
CA LYS A 239 10.39 18.40 -16.87
C LYS A 239 11.49 18.44 -17.91
N THR A 240 12.53 17.62 -17.72
CA THR A 240 13.64 17.50 -18.66
C THR A 240 13.15 17.11 -20.06
N ALA A 241 12.24 16.14 -20.18
CA ALA A 241 11.66 15.73 -21.46
C ALA A 241 10.94 16.90 -22.16
N ARG A 242 10.11 17.65 -21.44
CA ARG A 242 9.37 18.78 -21.98
C ARG A 242 10.29 19.95 -22.34
N GLU A 243 11.28 20.27 -21.53
CA GLU A 243 12.27 21.33 -21.76
C GLU A 243 13.17 21.01 -22.96
N LEU A 244 13.55 19.75 -23.16
CA LEU A 244 14.28 19.30 -24.34
C LEU A 244 13.38 19.10 -25.59
N GLY A 245 12.08 19.42 -25.49
CA GLY A 245 11.13 19.43 -26.60
C GLY A 245 10.57 18.06 -26.99
N PHE A 246 10.55 17.09 -26.10
CA PHE A 246 9.82 15.84 -26.31
C PHE A 246 8.33 16.09 -26.14
N LYS A 247 7.57 16.05 -27.25
CA LYS A 247 6.13 16.41 -27.29
C LYS A 247 5.17 15.22 -27.21
N ALA A 248 5.67 13.99 -27.40
CA ALA A 248 4.87 12.78 -27.39
C ALA A 248 4.22 12.52 -26.00
N PRO A 249 3.19 11.65 -25.92
CA PRO A 249 2.60 11.24 -24.65
C PRO A 249 3.64 10.69 -23.69
N ILE A 250 3.50 11.04 -22.41
CA ILE A 250 4.31 10.51 -21.33
C ILE A 250 3.36 9.94 -20.27
N ASN A 251 3.47 8.64 -20.00
CA ASN A 251 2.72 7.95 -18.97
C ASN A 251 3.64 7.50 -17.85
N PHE A 252 3.08 7.35 -16.66
CA PHE A 252 3.84 7.08 -15.45
C PHE A 252 3.39 5.80 -14.77
N GLY A 253 4.34 5.10 -14.14
CA GLY A 253 4.03 4.03 -13.21
C GLY A 253 3.32 4.54 -11.97
N TYR A 254 2.85 3.61 -11.17
CA TYR A 254 2.08 3.87 -9.96
C TYR A 254 2.78 4.75 -8.90
N GLY A 255 4.11 4.74 -8.87
CA GLY A 255 4.93 5.42 -7.83
C GLY A 255 4.83 6.95 -7.80
N VAL A 256 4.16 7.57 -8.78
CA VAL A 256 4.07 9.04 -8.88
C VAL A 256 2.77 9.61 -8.33
N VAL A 257 1.76 8.76 -8.09
CA VAL A 257 0.40 9.24 -7.86
C VAL A 257 0.24 9.82 -6.46
N GLY A 258 0.22 11.13 -6.39
CA GLY A 258 0.08 11.89 -5.15
C GLY A 258 0.22 13.38 -5.38
N PRO A 259 -0.04 14.22 -4.36
CA PRO A 259 0.07 15.68 -4.47
C PRO A 259 1.52 16.14 -4.69
N GLU A 260 2.51 15.38 -4.22
CA GLU A 260 3.92 15.74 -4.38
C GLU A 260 4.36 15.77 -5.84
N PHE A 261 3.99 14.76 -6.63
CA PHE A 261 4.29 14.76 -8.07
C PHE A 261 3.70 15.97 -8.76
N ILE A 262 2.42 16.29 -8.49
CA ILE A 262 1.76 17.45 -9.10
C ILE A 262 2.52 18.74 -8.78
N ARG A 263 2.88 18.94 -7.52
CA ARG A 263 3.66 20.11 -7.07
C ARG A 263 5.01 20.21 -7.79
N LEU A 264 5.72 19.09 -7.91
CA LEU A 264 7.06 19.04 -8.54
C LEU A 264 7.00 19.14 -10.07
N ALA A 265 6.03 18.47 -10.71
CA ALA A 265 5.80 18.52 -12.14
C ALA A 265 5.30 19.89 -12.62
N SER A 266 4.59 20.64 -11.74
CA SER A 266 4.09 21.98 -12.03
C SER A 266 3.31 22.00 -13.35
N LYS A 267 3.49 23.01 -14.20
CA LYS A 267 2.81 23.15 -15.50
C LYS A 267 3.00 21.99 -16.47
N TYR A 268 4.07 21.21 -16.31
CA TYR A 268 4.36 20.07 -17.19
C TYR A 268 3.53 18.82 -16.86
N GLY A 269 2.94 18.78 -15.67
CA GLY A 269 2.12 17.65 -15.22
C GLY A 269 0.76 17.54 -15.87
N GLU A 270 0.24 18.64 -16.44
CA GLU A 270 -1.11 18.66 -17.03
C GLU A 270 -1.25 17.67 -18.19
N GLY A 271 -2.30 16.86 -18.18
CA GLY A 271 -2.60 15.86 -19.21
C GLY A 271 -1.79 14.57 -19.15
N VAL A 272 -0.88 14.39 -18.18
CA VAL A 272 -0.15 13.13 -18.03
C VAL A 272 -1.03 12.05 -17.42
N LEU A 273 -0.80 10.80 -17.82
CA LEU A 273 -1.55 9.64 -17.35
C LEU A 273 -0.70 8.79 -16.40
N SER A 274 -1.37 8.23 -15.41
CA SER A 274 -0.81 7.19 -14.55
C SER A 274 -1.86 6.14 -14.20
N THR A 275 -1.43 5.09 -13.47
CA THR A 275 -2.33 4.15 -12.81
C THR A 275 -2.55 4.58 -11.36
N SER A 276 -3.73 4.33 -10.83
CA SER A 276 -4.05 4.59 -9.42
C SER A 276 -4.98 3.53 -8.85
N LEU A 277 -5.00 3.47 -7.54
CA LEU A 277 -6.03 2.76 -6.81
C LEU A 277 -7.31 3.61 -6.76
N ARG A 278 -8.46 2.93 -6.66
CA ARG A 278 -9.79 3.54 -6.69
C ARG A 278 -10.03 4.59 -5.62
N ALA A 279 -9.42 4.44 -4.45
CA ALA A 279 -9.62 5.37 -3.34
C ALA A 279 -9.23 6.82 -3.66
N LEU A 280 -8.23 7.06 -4.53
CA LEU A 280 -7.85 8.41 -4.95
C LEU A 280 -8.97 9.14 -5.66
N VAL A 281 -9.73 8.43 -6.47
CA VAL A 281 -10.83 8.97 -7.30
C VAL A 281 -12.19 8.43 -6.85
N ALA A 282 -12.31 8.12 -5.55
CA ALA A 282 -13.46 7.45 -4.96
C ALA A 282 -14.81 8.08 -5.33
N LYS A 283 -14.90 9.43 -5.31
CA LYS A 283 -16.12 10.17 -5.61
C LYS A 283 -16.49 10.17 -7.10
N GLU A 284 -15.53 9.88 -7.98
CA GLU A 284 -15.72 9.85 -9.43
C GLU A 284 -16.07 8.44 -9.97
N LEU A 285 -15.91 7.41 -9.12
CA LEU A 285 -16.25 6.04 -9.49
C LEU A 285 -17.76 5.91 -9.80
N PRO A 286 -18.15 5.08 -10.79
CA PRO A 286 -19.55 4.79 -11.05
C PRO A 286 -20.20 4.07 -9.86
N ASP A 287 -21.50 4.23 -9.65
CA ASP A 287 -22.22 3.58 -8.54
C ASP A 287 -22.19 2.06 -8.62
N SER A 288 -21.98 1.51 -9.81
CA SER A 288 -21.81 0.08 -10.06
C SER A 288 -20.44 -0.47 -9.65
N ASP A 289 -19.46 0.39 -9.30
CA ASP A 289 -18.14 -0.09 -8.86
C ASP A 289 -18.25 -0.67 -7.44
N PRO A 290 -17.91 -1.97 -7.24
CA PRO A 290 -18.08 -2.62 -5.94
C PRO A 290 -17.23 -1.99 -4.84
N GLN A 291 -16.12 -1.33 -5.19
CA GLN A 291 -15.23 -0.70 -4.22
C GLN A 291 -15.63 0.75 -3.88
N LYS A 292 -16.58 1.36 -4.59
CA LYS A 292 -16.94 2.78 -4.39
C LYS A 292 -17.23 3.11 -2.94
N LYS A 293 -18.07 2.31 -2.27
CA LYS A 293 -18.48 2.57 -0.88
C LYS A 293 -17.29 2.58 0.09
N VAL A 294 -16.42 1.57 0.01
CA VAL A 294 -15.25 1.47 0.90
C VAL A 294 -14.20 2.53 0.55
N ALA A 295 -14.06 2.85 -0.74
CA ALA A 295 -13.15 3.88 -1.21
C ALA A 295 -13.58 5.29 -0.71
N VAL A 296 -14.87 5.61 -0.75
CA VAL A 296 -15.41 6.86 -0.24
C VAL A 296 -15.25 6.95 1.29
N ASP A 297 -15.52 5.86 2.03
CA ASP A 297 -15.34 5.83 3.49
C ASP A 297 -13.89 6.16 3.90
N LEU A 298 -12.90 5.54 3.27
CA LEU A 298 -11.49 5.89 3.52
C LEU A 298 -11.20 7.33 3.11
N TYR A 299 -11.61 7.75 1.92
CA TYR A 299 -11.33 9.09 1.42
C TYR A 299 -11.84 10.15 2.40
N GLU A 300 -13.09 10.03 2.87
CA GLU A 300 -13.70 11.00 3.78
C GLU A 300 -13.06 10.98 5.17
N LYS A 301 -12.80 9.80 5.74
CA LYS A 301 -12.13 9.67 7.03
C LYS A 301 -10.72 10.24 7.00
N TYR A 302 -9.97 9.91 5.93
CA TYR A 302 -8.61 10.38 5.78
C TYR A 302 -8.55 11.89 5.61
N THR A 303 -9.33 12.45 4.68
CA THR A 303 -9.31 13.89 4.40
C THR A 303 -9.79 14.73 5.59
N LYS A 304 -10.76 14.21 6.34
CA LYS A 304 -11.21 14.84 7.58
C LYS A 304 -10.13 14.89 8.67
N ALA A 305 -9.31 13.84 8.76
CA ALA A 305 -8.31 13.73 9.82
C ALA A 305 -6.96 14.35 9.45
N PHE A 306 -6.56 14.30 8.16
CA PHE A 306 -5.19 14.57 7.72
C PHE A 306 -5.08 15.56 6.54
N GLY A 307 -6.18 15.99 5.94
CA GLY A 307 -6.17 16.91 4.80
C GLY A 307 -6.08 16.20 3.44
N ASP A 308 -5.12 16.56 2.60
CA ASP A 308 -5.01 16.03 1.24
C ASP A 308 -4.89 14.51 1.21
N PHE A 309 -5.72 13.88 0.37
CA PHE A 309 -5.77 12.42 0.30
C PHE A 309 -4.51 11.84 -0.33
N SER A 310 -3.98 10.80 0.31
CA SER A 310 -2.93 9.95 -0.24
C SER A 310 -3.45 8.55 -0.52
N LEU A 311 -3.28 8.06 -1.75
CA LEU A 311 -3.68 6.69 -2.11
C LEU A 311 -2.97 5.61 -1.28
N TYR A 312 -1.75 5.90 -0.79
CA TYR A 312 -0.99 4.96 0.06
C TYR A 312 -1.67 4.67 1.40
N ALA A 313 -2.60 5.52 1.82
CA ALA A 313 -3.50 5.26 2.95
C ALA A 313 -4.27 3.94 2.78
N GLY A 314 -4.63 3.57 1.54
CA GLY A 314 -5.30 2.32 1.22
C GLY A 314 -4.49 1.09 1.61
N HIS A 315 -3.15 1.13 1.51
CA HIS A 315 -2.29 0.01 1.91
C HIS A 315 -2.35 -0.24 3.42
N GLY A 316 -2.24 0.83 4.21
CA GLY A 316 -2.39 0.76 5.67
C GLY A 316 -3.77 0.28 6.08
N TRP A 317 -4.83 0.79 5.42
CA TRP A 317 -6.21 0.38 5.68
C TRP A 317 -6.42 -1.12 5.46
N ASP A 318 -5.98 -1.65 4.32
CA ASP A 318 -6.21 -3.06 3.97
C ASP A 318 -5.42 -3.99 4.86
N SER A 319 -4.12 -3.74 5.06
CA SER A 319 -3.26 -4.60 5.88
C SER A 319 -3.77 -4.71 7.33
N ILE A 320 -4.11 -3.59 7.97
CA ILE A 320 -4.62 -3.63 9.36
C ILE A 320 -6.04 -4.19 9.43
N SER A 321 -6.91 -3.94 8.43
CA SER A 321 -8.28 -4.44 8.44
C SER A 321 -8.33 -5.96 8.22
N ILE A 322 -7.52 -6.49 7.30
CA ILE A 322 -7.38 -7.94 7.10
C ILE A 322 -6.78 -8.58 8.35
N THR A 323 -5.74 -7.97 8.94
CA THR A 323 -5.14 -8.46 10.19
C THR A 323 -6.16 -8.52 11.32
N ALA A 324 -6.94 -7.46 11.53
CA ALA A 324 -7.97 -7.44 12.57
C ALA A 324 -9.06 -8.50 12.37
N GLN A 325 -9.58 -8.62 11.13
CA GLN A 325 -10.59 -9.62 10.79
C GLN A 325 -10.08 -11.05 10.98
N THR A 326 -8.82 -11.31 10.69
CA THR A 326 -8.22 -12.63 10.79
C THR A 326 -7.74 -12.96 12.20
N LEU A 327 -7.30 -11.97 12.98
CA LEU A 327 -7.09 -12.11 14.44
C LEU A 327 -8.37 -12.44 15.20
N ALA A 328 -9.52 -11.92 14.77
CA ALA A 328 -10.81 -12.26 15.39
C ALA A 328 -11.16 -13.75 15.29
N LYS A 329 -10.52 -14.49 14.37
CA LYS A 329 -10.70 -15.95 14.19
C LYS A 329 -9.65 -16.78 14.93
N VAL A 330 -8.67 -16.15 15.57
CA VAL A 330 -7.67 -16.82 16.42
C VAL A 330 -8.31 -17.24 17.73
N ASP A 331 -7.88 -18.38 18.31
CA ASP A 331 -8.36 -18.85 19.60
C ASP A 331 -8.22 -17.74 20.67
N PRO A 332 -9.33 -17.24 21.23
CA PRO A 332 -9.33 -16.13 22.18
C PRO A 332 -8.71 -16.47 23.54
N ASN A 333 -8.44 -17.74 23.82
CA ASN A 333 -7.85 -18.22 25.08
C ASN A 333 -6.31 -18.18 25.06
N LEU A 334 -5.69 -18.05 23.89
CA LEU A 334 -4.25 -17.93 23.78
C LEU A 334 -3.75 -16.59 24.36
N ASP A 335 -2.65 -16.64 25.11
CA ASP A 335 -2.04 -15.47 25.74
C ASP A 335 -0.84 -15.00 24.95
N PRO A 336 -0.87 -13.81 24.31
CA PRO A 336 0.21 -13.31 23.47
C PRO A 336 1.52 -13.05 24.22
N THR A 337 1.52 -13.04 25.56
CA THR A 337 2.72 -12.88 26.38
C THR A 337 3.49 -14.18 26.59
N LYS A 338 2.83 -15.33 26.36
CA LYS A 338 3.45 -16.65 26.48
C LYS A 338 4.02 -17.09 25.13
N GLU A 339 5.27 -17.48 25.09
CA GLU A 339 6.00 -17.81 23.86
C GLU A 339 5.28 -18.87 23.00
N GLU A 340 4.84 -19.97 23.64
CA GLU A 340 4.13 -21.05 22.94
C GLU A 340 2.77 -20.62 22.39
N ASP A 341 2.03 -19.79 23.11
CA ASP A 341 0.74 -19.26 22.65
C ASP A 341 0.94 -18.21 21.56
N LEU A 342 1.98 -17.37 21.64
CA LEU A 342 2.33 -16.40 20.60
C LEU A 342 2.64 -17.10 19.26
N LYS A 343 3.39 -18.21 19.28
CA LYS A 343 3.63 -19.03 18.09
C LYS A 343 2.32 -19.58 17.50
N LYS A 344 1.42 -20.05 18.34
CA LYS A 344 0.10 -20.52 17.90
C LYS A 344 -0.74 -19.37 17.31
N ILE A 345 -0.73 -18.20 17.95
CA ILE A 345 -1.44 -16.99 17.45
C ILE A 345 -0.91 -16.63 16.06
N ARG A 346 0.42 -16.54 15.88
CA ARG A 346 1.03 -16.22 14.58
C ARG A 346 0.68 -17.24 13.51
N SER A 347 0.73 -18.53 13.85
CA SER A 347 0.39 -19.61 12.92
C SER A 347 -1.07 -19.61 12.51
N GLN A 348 -2.00 -19.43 13.47
CA GLN A 348 -3.42 -19.32 13.19
C GLN A 348 -3.74 -18.05 12.38
N LEU A 349 -3.12 -16.91 12.73
CA LEU A 349 -3.27 -15.67 11.99
C LEU A 349 -2.88 -15.86 10.53
N ARG A 350 -1.70 -16.43 10.26
CA ARG A 350 -1.24 -16.75 8.89
C ARG A 350 -2.26 -17.62 8.15
N ALA A 351 -2.68 -18.72 8.75
CA ALA A 351 -3.63 -19.63 8.13
C ALA A 351 -5.00 -18.94 7.85
N ASN A 352 -5.46 -18.08 8.75
CA ASN A 352 -6.70 -17.32 8.57
C ASN A 352 -6.56 -16.28 7.44
N ILE A 353 -5.36 -15.69 7.23
CA ILE A 353 -5.09 -14.81 6.10
C ILE A 353 -5.14 -15.59 4.80
N GLU A 354 -4.47 -16.74 4.69
CA GLU A 354 -4.53 -17.63 3.52
C GLU A 354 -5.95 -18.08 3.20
N GLY A 355 -6.79 -18.28 4.22
CA GLY A 355 -8.21 -18.61 4.09
C GLY A 355 -9.13 -17.45 3.71
N THR A 356 -8.62 -16.21 3.63
CA THR A 356 -9.45 -15.02 3.30
C THR A 356 -9.89 -15.06 1.84
N LYS A 357 -11.21 -14.94 1.61
CA LYS A 357 -11.82 -14.88 0.28
C LYS A 357 -12.73 -13.67 0.15
N ASN A 358 -12.66 -13.03 -1.01
CA ASN A 358 -13.53 -11.92 -1.40
C ASN A 358 -13.55 -10.76 -0.37
N PHE A 359 -12.43 -10.51 0.32
CA PHE A 359 -12.34 -9.34 1.20
C PHE A 359 -12.32 -8.06 0.35
N LEU A 360 -13.34 -7.23 0.55
CA LEU A 360 -13.49 -5.97 -0.16
C LEU A 360 -12.60 -4.90 0.50
N GLY A 361 -11.42 -4.70 -0.06
CA GLY A 361 -10.43 -3.73 0.39
C GLY A 361 -10.40 -2.46 -0.46
N GLN A 362 -9.49 -1.57 -0.11
CA GLN A 362 -9.22 -0.32 -0.81
C GLN A 362 -8.45 -0.55 -2.12
N ASN A 363 -7.50 -1.48 -2.06
CA ASN A 363 -6.61 -1.79 -3.18
C ASN A 363 -7.21 -2.81 -4.15
N GLY A 364 -8.27 -3.50 -3.76
CA GLY A 364 -8.96 -4.50 -4.57
C GLY A 364 -9.81 -5.45 -3.73
N ILE A 365 -10.25 -6.53 -4.36
CA ILE A 365 -10.98 -7.62 -3.71
C ILE A 365 -9.99 -8.76 -3.47
N PHE A 366 -9.58 -8.94 -2.21
CA PHE A 366 -8.54 -9.90 -1.84
C PHE A 366 -9.08 -11.33 -1.71
N SER A 367 -8.34 -12.27 -2.31
CA SER A 367 -8.53 -13.71 -2.11
C SER A 367 -7.16 -14.37 -2.02
N TYR A 368 -6.68 -14.58 -0.81
CA TYR A 368 -5.40 -15.25 -0.57
C TYR A 368 -5.53 -16.77 -0.67
N SER A 369 -4.39 -17.44 -0.85
CA SER A 369 -4.24 -18.88 -0.76
C SER A 369 -2.80 -19.22 -0.37
N PRO A 370 -2.48 -20.47 0.03
CA PRO A 370 -1.09 -20.86 0.32
C PRO A 370 -0.10 -20.61 -0.83
N ASP A 371 -0.59 -20.59 -2.07
CA ASP A 371 0.22 -20.37 -3.28
C ASP A 371 0.15 -18.93 -3.81
N ASN A 372 -0.68 -18.07 -3.20
CA ASN A 372 -0.89 -16.68 -3.64
C ASN A 372 -1.06 -15.74 -2.45
N HIS A 373 0.05 -15.17 -1.99
CA HIS A 373 0.09 -14.22 -0.89
C HIS A 373 -0.02 -12.75 -1.33
N ASN A 374 -0.27 -12.47 -2.62
CA ASN A 374 -0.70 -11.15 -3.08
C ASN A 374 -2.22 -11.00 -2.98
N GLY A 375 -2.97 -12.04 -3.30
CA GLY A 375 -4.42 -12.11 -3.14
C GLY A 375 -5.24 -11.21 -4.07
N LEU A 376 -4.61 -10.30 -4.84
CA LEU A 376 -5.28 -9.35 -5.71
C LEU A 376 -5.36 -9.86 -7.16
N PRO A 377 -6.53 -9.70 -7.82
CA PRO A 377 -6.65 -10.02 -9.25
C PRO A 377 -6.02 -8.92 -10.12
N PRO A 378 -5.76 -9.20 -11.41
CA PRO A 378 -5.54 -8.15 -12.41
C PRO A 378 -6.73 -7.18 -12.45
N GLY A 379 -6.49 -5.91 -12.84
CA GLY A 379 -7.57 -4.92 -12.96
C GLY A 379 -7.92 -4.16 -11.67
N CYS A 380 -7.09 -4.26 -10.64
CA CYS A 380 -7.23 -3.46 -9.41
C CYS A 380 -7.00 -1.97 -9.65
N TYR A 381 -6.22 -1.59 -10.66
CA TYR A 381 -5.95 -0.20 -11.00
C TYR A 381 -7.02 0.43 -11.87
N VAL A 382 -7.10 1.75 -11.79
CA VAL A 382 -7.80 2.63 -12.73
C VAL A 382 -6.79 3.58 -13.36
N SER A 383 -7.04 4.01 -14.60
CA SER A 383 -6.24 5.07 -15.21
C SER A 383 -6.68 6.43 -14.65
N VAL A 384 -5.70 7.25 -14.30
CA VAL A 384 -5.92 8.63 -13.84
C VAL A 384 -5.14 9.61 -14.69
N VAL A 385 -5.62 10.83 -14.77
CA VAL A 385 -5.02 11.92 -15.51
C VAL A 385 -4.87 13.14 -14.60
N VAL A 386 -3.87 13.96 -14.81
CA VAL A 386 -3.79 15.27 -14.16
C VAL A 386 -4.62 16.27 -14.96
N GLU A 387 -5.68 16.79 -14.34
CA GLU A 387 -6.53 17.86 -14.88
C GLU A 387 -6.68 18.97 -13.84
N ASN A 388 -6.39 20.21 -14.25
CA ASN A 388 -6.44 21.39 -13.37
C ASN A 388 -5.61 21.22 -12.09
N GLY A 389 -4.42 20.60 -12.22
CA GLY A 389 -3.51 20.35 -11.12
C GLY A 389 -4.00 19.30 -10.09
N LYS A 390 -4.88 18.38 -10.49
CA LYS A 390 -5.37 17.29 -9.65
C LYS A 390 -5.42 15.98 -10.41
N TRP A 391 -5.20 14.88 -9.73
CA TRP A 391 -5.47 13.55 -10.27
C TRP A 391 -6.99 13.32 -10.34
N THR A 392 -7.51 13.00 -11.53
CA THR A 392 -8.91 12.68 -11.80
C THR A 392 -9.04 11.34 -12.50
N LEU A 393 -10.22 10.74 -12.46
CA LEU A 393 -10.46 9.49 -13.18
C LEU A 393 -10.39 9.73 -14.69
N TYR A 394 -9.48 9.02 -15.36
CA TYR A 394 -9.40 9.11 -16.82
C TYR A 394 -10.60 8.44 -17.48
N LYS A 395 -11.50 9.25 -18.00
CA LYS A 395 -12.65 8.81 -18.81
C LYS A 395 -12.27 8.96 -20.28
N ARG A 396 -12.07 7.83 -20.95
CA ARG A 396 -11.82 7.86 -22.39
C ARG A 396 -13.00 8.56 -23.09
N LYS A 397 -12.70 9.61 -23.85
CA LYS A 397 -13.66 10.24 -24.77
C LYS A 397 -13.89 9.35 -25.98
#